data_606066cc2133e19620e5562e1d564858
#
_entry.id   606066cc2133e19620e5562e1d564858
#
_cell.length_a   1.000
_cell.length_b   1.000
_cell.length_c   1.000
_cell.angle_alpha   90.00
_cell.angle_beta   90.00
_cell.angle_gamma   90.00
#
_symmetry.space_group_name_H-M   'P 1'
#
loop_
_entity.id
_entity.type
_entity.pdbx_description
1 polymer ?
#
loop_
_entity_poly.entity_id
_entity_poly.type
_entity_poly.pdbx_seq_one_letter_code
_entity_poly.pdbx_strand_id
1 'polypeptide(L)'
;MANLDNPFIAFICGDVKKTIIIPAQLLFKHLSKISHDRNGEYKINIDRNLNIILKGRNNKLDCSQFTNSWNLLLKPFIFSEPKNTVEESLHSVLQGRLLEIGNSRGLKTFCPDKAKKFNGKNLSDISTLEKCPELQFANYEVLRKIDVLWFREKGRNLIPENAFEVELSTGAWSGVGRLATLIDYNNVGLYVISNDRKKYYQVMDSFADYANRFKHINTDLIGDLYSAELQLNELRYKIGL
;
A
#
# COMPACT_ATOMS: atom_id res chain seq x y z
N MET A 1 -29.17 27.14 -6.40
CA MET A 1 -28.13 26.33 -7.08
C MET A 1 -28.74 24.97 -7.35
N ALA A 2 -28.77 24.54 -8.61
CA ALA A 2 -29.31 23.22 -8.97
C ALA A 2 -28.46 22.15 -8.27
N ASN A 3 -29.09 21.27 -7.48
CA ASN A 3 -28.49 20.06 -6.94
C ASN A 3 -28.18 19.15 -8.14
N LEU A 4 -26.95 19.25 -8.65
CA LEU A 4 -26.45 18.31 -9.63
C LEU A 4 -25.94 17.10 -8.85
N ASP A 5 -26.60 15.97 -9.00
CA ASP A 5 -26.31 14.74 -8.22
C ASP A 5 -24.92 14.18 -8.44
N ASN A 6 -24.13 14.60 -9.42
CA ASN A 6 -22.73 14.24 -9.61
C ASN A 6 -22.03 15.24 -10.55
N PRO A 7 -21.61 16.42 -10.08
CA PRO A 7 -20.96 17.40 -10.93
C PRO A 7 -19.53 16.98 -11.27
N PHE A 8 -19.11 17.24 -12.50
CA PHE A 8 -17.74 17.08 -12.98
C PHE A 8 -17.13 18.44 -13.33
N ILE A 9 -15.81 18.52 -13.19
CA ILE A 9 -15.03 19.67 -13.66
C ILE A 9 -14.14 19.19 -14.80
N ALA A 10 -14.21 19.86 -15.94
CA ALA A 10 -13.38 19.58 -17.10
C ALA A 10 -12.33 20.68 -17.28
N PHE A 11 -11.05 20.30 -17.29
CA PHE A 11 -9.94 21.17 -17.65
C PHE A 11 -9.49 20.84 -19.08
N ILE A 12 -9.73 21.75 -20.01
CA ILE A 12 -9.31 21.61 -21.41
C ILE A 12 -7.93 22.25 -21.57
N CYS A 13 -6.89 21.43 -21.80
CA CYS A 13 -5.51 21.86 -21.85
C CYS A 13 -5.04 22.13 -23.27
N GLY A 14 -5.68 23.09 -23.93
CA GLY A 14 -5.34 23.53 -25.29
C GLY A 14 -5.91 22.68 -26.42
N ASP A 15 -6.26 21.43 -26.17
CA ASP A 15 -6.86 20.50 -27.14
C ASP A 15 -7.91 19.63 -26.42
N VAL A 16 -8.98 19.28 -27.12
CA VAL A 16 -10.03 18.36 -26.61
C VAL A 16 -9.47 16.98 -26.28
N LYS A 17 -8.41 16.55 -26.96
CA LYS A 17 -7.67 15.32 -26.65
C LYS A 17 -6.77 15.41 -25.42
N LYS A 18 -6.66 16.59 -24.82
CA LYS A 18 -5.90 16.85 -23.59
C LYS A 18 -6.82 17.43 -22.53
N THR A 19 -7.82 16.67 -22.14
CA THR A 19 -8.84 17.08 -21.17
C THR A 19 -8.78 16.22 -19.93
N ILE A 20 -8.85 16.85 -18.75
CA ILE A 20 -9.02 16.17 -17.46
C ILE A 20 -10.48 16.32 -17.07
N ILE A 21 -11.20 15.21 -16.89
CA ILE A 21 -12.60 15.20 -16.45
C ILE A 21 -12.64 14.58 -15.06
N ILE A 22 -12.71 15.40 -14.05
CA ILE A 22 -12.61 14.98 -12.65
C ILE A 22 -13.95 15.21 -11.92
N PRO A 23 -14.40 14.27 -11.08
CA PRO A 23 -15.54 14.51 -10.19
C PRO A 23 -15.27 15.71 -9.30
N ALA A 24 -16.20 16.67 -9.24
CA ALA A 24 -16.02 17.90 -8.48
C ALA A 24 -15.78 17.64 -6.99
N GLN A 25 -16.44 16.64 -6.41
CA GLN A 25 -16.27 16.23 -5.03
C GLN A 25 -14.83 15.80 -4.74
N LEU A 26 -14.17 15.06 -5.65
CA LEU A 26 -12.79 14.65 -5.49
C LEU A 26 -11.85 15.86 -5.49
N LEU A 27 -12.03 16.79 -6.44
CA LEU A 27 -11.23 18.01 -6.50
C LEU A 27 -11.43 18.87 -5.24
N PHE A 28 -12.67 19.08 -4.80
CA PHE A 28 -12.98 19.88 -3.61
C PHE A 28 -12.41 19.24 -2.33
N LYS A 29 -12.42 17.91 -2.21
CA LYS A 29 -11.77 17.21 -1.10
C LYS A 29 -10.28 17.50 -1.03
N HIS A 30 -9.59 17.61 -2.16
CA HIS A 30 -8.17 17.99 -2.20
C HIS A 30 -7.97 19.48 -1.91
N LEU A 31 -8.83 20.35 -2.43
CA LEU A 31 -8.78 21.80 -2.16
C LEU A 31 -9.02 22.11 -0.69
N SER A 32 -9.89 21.39 0.00
CA SER A 32 -10.17 21.61 1.44
C SER A 32 -8.97 21.32 2.35
N LYS A 33 -7.98 20.58 1.85
CA LYS A 33 -6.74 20.26 2.59
C LYS A 33 -5.64 21.31 2.46
N ILE A 34 -5.84 22.32 1.61
CA ILE A 34 -4.87 23.39 1.36
C ILE A 34 -5.45 24.75 1.67
N SER A 35 -4.58 25.71 2.02
CA SER A 35 -5.02 27.10 2.23
C SER A 35 -5.18 27.83 0.89
N HIS A 36 -6.24 28.62 0.76
CA HIS A 36 -6.39 29.61 -0.30
C HIS A 36 -5.37 30.78 -0.15
N ASP A 37 -5.24 31.62 -1.14
CA ASP A 37 -4.46 32.85 -1.08
C ASP A 37 -5.21 33.96 -0.29
N ARG A 38 -4.62 35.18 -0.25
CA ARG A 38 -5.22 36.31 0.46
C ARG A 38 -6.57 36.77 -0.07
N ASN A 39 -6.87 36.43 -1.34
CA ASN A 39 -8.12 36.75 -2.01
C ASN A 39 -9.17 35.64 -1.90
N GLY A 40 -8.89 34.56 -1.19
CA GLY A 40 -9.76 33.39 -1.09
C GLY A 40 -9.68 32.46 -2.32
N GLU A 41 -8.63 32.59 -3.16
CA GLU A 41 -8.49 31.83 -4.40
C GLU A 41 -7.53 30.63 -4.24
N TYR A 42 -7.85 29.55 -4.96
CA TYR A 42 -6.97 28.37 -5.06
C TYR A 42 -6.18 28.42 -6.37
N LYS A 43 -4.86 28.34 -6.30
CA LYS A 43 -4.01 28.23 -7.48
C LYS A 43 -3.90 26.79 -7.93
N ILE A 44 -4.40 26.51 -9.14
CA ILE A 44 -4.36 25.20 -9.78
C ILE A 44 -3.43 25.32 -10.98
N ASN A 45 -2.40 24.48 -11.03
CA ASN A 45 -1.53 24.33 -12.19
C ASN A 45 -1.73 22.91 -12.76
N ILE A 46 -1.58 22.76 -14.08
CA ILE A 46 -1.61 21.46 -14.74
C ILE A 46 -0.24 21.22 -15.35
N ASP A 47 0.38 20.09 -15.00
CA ASP A 47 1.69 19.73 -15.55
C ASP A 47 1.58 19.13 -16.96
N ARG A 48 2.74 18.88 -17.60
CA ARG A 48 2.80 18.31 -18.95
C ARG A 48 2.20 16.92 -19.07
N ASN A 49 2.10 16.20 -17.94
CA ASN A 49 1.51 14.87 -17.86
C ASN A 49 0.03 14.90 -17.47
N LEU A 50 -0.61 16.08 -17.57
CA LEU A 50 -2.02 16.29 -17.23
C LEU A 50 -2.37 15.97 -15.76
N ASN A 51 -1.45 16.17 -14.83
CA ASN A 51 -1.76 16.10 -13.40
C ASN A 51 -2.06 17.50 -12.86
N ILE A 52 -2.97 17.57 -11.89
CA ILE A 52 -3.31 18.80 -11.19
C ILE A 52 -2.32 18.99 -10.05
N ILE A 53 -1.66 20.16 -10.02
CA ILE A 53 -0.75 20.57 -8.95
C ILE A 53 -1.44 21.69 -8.16
N LEU A 54 -1.75 21.39 -6.91
CA LEU A 54 -2.36 22.32 -5.97
C LEU A 54 -1.24 22.90 -5.09
N LYS A 55 -1.17 24.21 -4.98
CA LYS A 55 -0.24 24.97 -4.11
C LYS A 55 1.01 24.20 -3.63
N GLY A 56 2.09 24.28 -4.40
CA GLY A 56 3.37 23.64 -4.08
C GLY A 56 3.55 22.25 -4.71
N ARG A 57 4.83 21.85 -4.85
CA ARG A 57 5.21 20.63 -5.58
C ARG A 57 4.72 19.32 -4.94
N ASN A 58 4.40 19.34 -3.66
CA ASN A 58 4.02 18.14 -2.90
C ASN A 58 2.51 17.83 -2.93
N ASN A 59 1.69 18.71 -3.50
CA ASN A 59 0.24 18.55 -3.57
C ASN A 59 -0.18 18.21 -5.02
N LYS A 60 0.40 17.16 -5.57
CA LYS A 60 0.10 16.65 -6.90
C LYS A 60 -1.05 15.66 -6.82
N LEU A 61 -2.11 15.93 -7.59
CA LEU A 61 -3.21 15.00 -7.82
C LEU A 61 -2.98 14.28 -9.13
N ASP A 62 -2.78 12.97 -9.07
CA ASP A 62 -2.67 12.13 -10.25
C ASP A 62 -4.03 12.07 -10.96
N CYS A 63 -4.06 12.55 -12.20
CA CYS A 63 -5.26 12.58 -13.04
C CYS A 63 -5.21 11.59 -14.20
N SER A 64 -4.31 10.62 -14.20
CA SER A 64 -4.15 9.64 -15.28
C SER A 64 -5.46 8.93 -15.63
N GLN A 65 -6.24 8.50 -14.62
CA GLN A 65 -7.54 7.86 -14.79
C GLN A 65 -8.67 8.81 -15.25
N PHE A 66 -8.44 10.11 -15.18
CA PHE A 66 -9.41 11.16 -15.56
C PHE A 66 -9.07 11.82 -16.87
N THR A 67 -7.95 11.45 -17.50
CA THR A 67 -7.51 12.03 -18.77
C THR A 67 -8.35 11.47 -19.91
N ASN A 68 -8.98 12.37 -20.68
CA ASN A 68 -9.87 12.05 -21.80
C ASN A 68 -11.02 11.09 -21.47
N SER A 69 -11.41 11.00 -20.22
CA SER A 69 -12.40 10.04 -19.71
C SER A 69 -13.85 10.56 -19.88
N TRP A 70 -14.22 10.94 -21.09
CA TRP A 70 -15.56 11.44 -21.44
C TRP A 70 -16.70 10.46 -21.12
N ASN A 71 -16.40 9.16 -21.07
CA ASN A 71 -17.31 8.10 -20.67
C ASN A 71 -17.80 8.23 -19.22
N LEU A 72 -17.04 8.92 -18.35
CA LEU A 72 -17.46 9.19 -16.98
C LEU A 72 -18.72 10.06 -16.90
N LEU A 73 -18.96 10.91 -17.91
CA LEU A 73 -20.16 11.74 -17.97
C LEU A 73 -21.42 10.95 -18.33
N LEU A 74 -21.25 9.77 -18.93
CA LEU A 74 -22.36 8.93 -19.42
C LEU A 74 -22.79 7.86 -18.40
N LYS A 75 -22.02 7.64 -17.34
CA LYS A 75 -22.32 6.69 -16.28
C LYS A 75 -22.52 7.46 -14.97
N PRO A 76 -23.51 7.11 -14.13
CA PRO A 76 -23.58 7.67 -12.79
C PRO A 76 -22.29 7.27 -12.07
N PHE A 77 -21.42 8.23 -11.86
CA PHE A 77 -20.24 8.04 -11.02
C PHE A 77 -20.74 8.03 -9.58
N ILE A 78 -20.98 6.83 -9.04
CA ILE A 78 -21.28 6.66 -7.62
C ILE A 78 -19.96 6.89 -6.89
N PHE A 79 -19.75 8.13 -6.45
CA PHE A 79 -18.74 8.40 -5.43
C PHE A 79 -19.27 7.77 -4.14
N SER A 80 -18.90 6.53 -3.89
CA SER A 80 -19.03 5.98 -2.54
C SER A 80 -18.08 6.83 -1.68
N GLU A 81 -18.64 7.77 -0.89
CA GLU A 81 -17.87 8.36 0.20
C GLU A 81 -17.25 7.19 0.96
N PRO A 82 -15.92 7.18 1.14
CA PRO A 82 -15.38 6.31 2.16
C PRO A 82 -16.04 6.82 3.46
N LYS A 83 -16.97 6.04 4.02
CA LYS A 83 -17.45 6.22 5.39
C LYS A 83 -16.22 6.53 6.22
N ASN A 84 -16.19 7.60 7.01
CA ASN A 84 -15.13 8.09 7.89
C ASN A 84 -14.11 7.00 8.26
N THR A 85 -13.34 6.53 7.30
CA THR A 85 -12.25 5.61 7.48
C THR A 85 -11.03 6.50 7.68
N VAL A 86 -10.40 6.36 8.82
CA VAL A 86 -9.00 6.73 9.01
C VAL A 86 -8.30 6.44 7.68
N GLU A 87 -7.74 7.46 7.01
CA GLU A 87 -7.07 7.30 5.71
C GLU A 87 -6.10 6.14 5.85
N GLU A 88 -6.38 5.03 5.11
CA GLU A 88 -5.53 3.85 5.14
C GLU A 88 -4.16 4.30 4.63
N SER A 89 -3.16 4.26 5.51
CA SER A 89 -1.81 4.63 5.11
C SER A 89 -1.29 3.63 4.09
N LEU A 90 -0.44 4.05 3.15
CA LEU A 90 0.21 3.13 2.21
C LEU A 90 0.88 1.96 2.95
N HIS A 91 1.42 2.22 4.13
CA HIS A 91 2.00 1.19 4.99
C HIS A 91 0.97 0.12 5.39
N SER A 92 -0.22 0.51 5.88
CA SER A 92 -1.27 -0.44 6.24
C SER A 92 -1.86 -1.16 5.02
N VAL A 93 -1.93 -0.50 3.86
CA VAL A 93 -2.36 -1.14 2.61
C VAL A 93 -1.40 -2.25 2.20
N LEU A 94 -0.08 -2.01 2.27
CA LEU A 94 0.92 -3.02 1.94
C LEU A 94 0.92 -4.18 2.94
N GLN A 95 0.80 -3.90 4.25
CA GLN A 95 0.65 -4.91 5.28
C GLN A 95 -0.60 -5.77 5.04
N GLY A 96 -1.75 -5.15 4.78
CA GLY A 96 -3.01 -5.86 4.51
C GLY A 96 -2.94 -6.75 3.28
N ARG A 97 -2.36 -6.27 2.17
CA ARG A 97 -2.12 -7.08 0.96
C ARG A 97 -1.25 -8.30 1.25
N LEU A 98 -0.15 -8.12 1.98
CA LEU A 98 0.72 -9.23 2.38
C LEU A 98 0.00 -10.25 3.25
N LEU A 99 -0.83 -9.81 4.19
CA LEU A 99 -1.63 -10.71 5.02
C LEU A 99 -2.59 -11.55 4.17
N GLU A 100 -3.34 -10.91 3.26
CA GLU A 100 -4.29 -11.62 2.40
C GLU A 100 -3.58 -12.56 1.42
N ILE A 101 -2.41 -12.18 0.86
CA ILE A 101 -1.59 -13.07 0.03
C ILE A 101 -1.13 -14.30 0.83
N GLY A 102 -0.62 -14.10 2.05
CA GLY A 102 -0.20 -15.20 2.91
C GLY A 102 -1.35 -16.16 3.25
N ASN A 103 -2.52 -15.60 3.58
CA ASN A 103 -3.73 -16.36 3.87
C ASN A 103 -4.19 -17.17 2.66
N SER A 104 -4.17 -16.58 1.46
CA SER A 104 -4.56 -17.25 0.21
C SER A 104 -3.66 -18.43 -0.14
N ARG A 105 -2.40 -18.40 0.31
CA ARG A 105 -1.43 -19.49 0.15
C ARG A 105 -1.51 -20.53 1.28
N GLY A 106 -2.48 -20.43 2.18
CA GLY A 106 -2.66 -21.36 3.30
C GLY A 106 -1.63 -21.19 4.42
N LEU A 107 -0.93 -20.04 4.47
CA LEU A 107 0.02 -19.72 5.53
C LEU A 107 -0.68 -19.07 6.72
N LYS A 108 -0.10 -19.23 7.90
CA LYS A 108 -0.49 -18.47 9.08
C LYS A 108 0.21 -17.11 9.05
N THR A 109 -0.54 -16.05 9.28
CA THR A 109 -0.03 -14.67 9.15
C THR A 109 -0.12 -13.93 10.48
N PHE A 110 0.85 -13.06 10.72
CA PHE A 110 0.90 -12.19 11.90
C PHE A 110 1.27 -10.76 11.48
N CYS A 111 0.64 -9.77 12.13
CA CYS A 111 0.99 -8.36 12.02
C CYS A 111 0.84 -7.69 13.41
N PRO A 112 1.83 -6.86 13.85
CA PRO A 112 1.75 -6.14 15.12
C PRO A 112 0.74 -4.98 15.12
N ASP A 113 0.47 -4.40 13.96
CA ASP A 113 -0.35 -3.18 13.79
C ASP A 113 -1.85 -3.45 13.80
N LYS A 114 -2.33 -4.08 14.86
CA LYS A 114 -3.69 -4.64 14.98
C LYS A 114 -4.83 -3.67 14.65
N ALA A 115 -4.69 -2.41 15.05
CA ALA A 115 -5.74 -1.38 14.89
C ALA A 115 -5.72 -0.66 13.54
N LYS A 116 -4.65 -0.81 12.75
CA LYS A 116 -4.59 -0.26 11.39
C LYS A 116 -5.57 -0.98 10.48
N LYS A 117 -6.03 -0.29 9.43
CA LYS A 117 -7.08 -0.80 8.54
C LYS A 117 -6.57 -1.05 7.13
N PHE A 118 -7.16 -2.07 6.51
CA PHE A 118 -7.05 -2.36 5.09
C PHE A 118 -8.43 -2.82 4.57
N ASN A 119 -8.94 -2.17 3.52
CA ASN A 119 -10.27 -2.40 2.94
C ASN A 119 -11.38 -2.35 4.02
N GLY A 120 -11.26 -1.43 4.99
CA GLY A 120 -12.23 -1.23 6.06
C GLY A 120 -12.17 -2.26 7.21
N LYS A 121 -11.35 -3.31 7.11
CA LYS A 121 -11.10 -4.30 8.17
C LYS A 121 -9.86 -3.93 8.97
N ASN A 122 -9.83 -4.25 10.25
CA ASN A 122 -8.59 -4.13 11.02
C ASN A 122 -7.59 -5.20 10.57
N LEU A 123 -6.29 -4.90 10.62
CA LEU A 123 -5.25 -5.89 10.29
C LEU A 123 -5.29 -7.10 11.24
N SER A 124 -5.76 -6.92 12.48
CA SER A 124 -6.03 -8.02 13.42
C SER A 124 -7.06 -9.02 12.90
N ASP A 125 -8.07 -8.53 12.14
CA ASP A 125 -9.16 -9.36 11.64
C ASP A 125 -8.75 -10.12 10.37
N ILE A 126 -7.68 -9.67 9.72
CA ILE A 126 -7.08 -10.29 8.53
C ILE A 126 -5.99 -11.29 8.95
N SER A 127 -5.21 -10.97 9.99
CA SER A 127 -4.18 -11.86 10.53
C SER A 127 -4.80 -13.16 11.06
N THR A 128 -4.19 -14.30 10.76
CA THR A 128 -4.65 -15.60 11.27
C THR A 128 -4.09 -15.93 12.64
N LEU A 129 -3.04 -15.24 13.09
CA LEU A 129 -2.43 -15.38 14.40
C LEU A 129 -2.69 -14.14 15.26
N GLU A 130 -3.28 -14.35 16.43
CA GLU A 130 -3.53 -13.28 17.40
C GLU A 130 -2.24 -12.79 18.07
N LYS A 131 -1.29 -13.71 18.28
CA LYS A 131 0.01 -13.44 18.92
C LYS A 131 1.14 -13.90 18.02
N CYS A 132 2.27 -13.20 18.09
CA CYS A 132 3.51 -13.64 17.46
C CYS A 132 3.96 -14.96 18.08
N PRO A 133 4.29 -15.98 17.28
CA PRO A 133 4.89 -17.20 17.81
C PRO A 133 6.28 -16.95 18.42
N GLU A 134 6.60 -17.63 19.50
CA GLU A 134 7.98 -17.69 20.01
C GLU A 134 8.80 -18.65 19.15
N LEU A 135 9.98 -18.21 18.76
CA LEU A 135 10.93 -18.97 17.96
C LEU A 135 12.24 -19.18 18.73
N GLN A 136 12.78 -20.38 18.67
CA GLN A 136 13.92 -20.79 19.48
C GLN A 136 15.19 -19.92 19.26
N PHE A 137 15.43 -19.50 18.01
CA PHE A 137 16.64 -18.75 17.62
C PHE A 137 16.37 -17.29 17.25
N ALA A 138 15.23 -16.73 17.66
CA ALA A 138 14.90 -15.33 17.41
C ALA A 138 14.60 -14.58 18.71
N ASN A 139 15.01 -13.32 18.77
CA ASN A 139 14.63 -12.46 19.88
C ASN A 139 13.14 -12.11 19.74
N TYR A 140 12.31 -12.59 20.65
CA TYR A 140 10.86 -12.40 20.62
C TYR A 140 10.44 -10.93 20.60
N GLU A 141 11.11 -10.07 21.40
CA GLU A 141 10.80 -8.64 21.49
C GLU A 141 11.11 -7.88 20.20
N VAL A 142 12.00 -8.42 19.36
CA VAL A 142 12.29 -7.89 18.03
C VAL A 142 11.36 -8.53 17.01
N LEU A 143 11.20 -9.84 17.05
CA LEU A 143 10.37 -10.62 16.12
C LEU A 143 8.92 -10.10 16.04
N ARG A 144 8.30 -9.87 17.19
CA ARG A 144 6.92 -9.40 17.30
C ARG A 144 6.69 -7.97 16.78
N LYS A 145 7.74 -7.25 16.39
CA LYS A 145 7.69 -5.90 15.82
C LYS A 145 7.88 -5.89 14.30
N ILE A 146 8.15 -7.05 13.69
CA ILE A 146 8.25 -7.16 12.24
C ILE A 146 6.86 -6.92 11.64
N ASP A 147 6.80 -6.12 10.57
CA ASP A 147 5.55 -5.63 9.99
C ASP A 147 4.60 -6.74 9.55
N VAL A 148 5.11 -7.77 8.85
CA VAL A 148 4.32 -8.96 8.50
C VAL A 148 5.18 -10.21 8.57
N LEU A 149 4.65 -11.27 9.19
CA LEU A 149 5.28 -12.58 9.29
C LEU A 149 4.34 -13.64 8.71
N TRP A 150 4.91 -14.56 7.92
CA TRP A 150 4.23 -15.75 7.43
C TRP A 150 4.85 -16.99 8.02
N PHE A 151 4.00 -17.92 8.45
CA PHE A 151 4.39 -19.19 9.01
C PHE A 151 3.70 -20.34 8.28
N ARG A 152 4.44 -21.41 8.07
CA ARG A 152 3.90 -22.68 7.63
C ARG A 152 3.61 -23.56 8.83
N GLU A 153 2.44 -24.18 8.84
CA GLU A 153 2.08 -25.17 9.84
C GLU A 153 2.74 -26.53 9.52
N LYS A 154 3.38 -27.14 10.52
CA LYS A 154 3.88 -28.50 10.45
C LYS A 154 3.56 -29.23 11.75
N GLY A 155 2.46 -29.98 11.75
CA GLY A 155 1.89 -30.55 12.96
C GLY A 155 1.45 -29.47 13.93
N ARG A 156 2.01 -29.42 15.11
CA ARG A 156 1.72 -28.37 16.14
C ARG A 156 2.68 -27.18 16.09
N ASN A 157 3.66 -27.22 15.20
CA ASN A 157 4.70 -26.18 15.14
C ASN A 157 4.42 -25.19 14.02
N LEU A 158 4.76 -23.93 14.29
CA LEU A 158 4.79 -22.84 13.32
C LEU A 158 6.23 -22.60 12.89
N ILE A 159 6.51 -22.80 11.60
CA ILE A 159 7.84 -22.61 11.01
C ILE A 159 7.81 -21.29 10.25
N PRO A 160 8.69 -20.33 10.55
CA PRO A 160 8.75 -19.08 9.81
C PRO A 160 9.12 -19.34 8.35
N GLU A 161 8.39 -18.71 7.43
CA GLU A 161 8.56 -18.88 5.99
C GLU A 161 8.99 -17.58 5.31
N ASN A 162 8.32 -16.47 5.61
CA ASN A 162 8.67 -15.16 5.10
C ASN A 162 8.45 -14.08 6.16
N ALA A 163 9.32 -13.08 6.14
CA ALA A 163 9.24 -11.89 6.97
C ALA A 163 9.39 -10.63 6.10
N PHE A 164 8.55 -9.65 6.34
CA PHE A 164 8.45 -8.44 5.53
C PHE A 164 8.53 -7.20 6.42
N GLU A 165 9.34 -6.24 6.00
CA GLU A 165 9.40 -4.88 6.54
C GLU A 165 9.01 -3.88 5.46
N VAL A 166 8.09 -2.98 5.77
CA VAL A 166 7.58 -1.95 4.87
C VAL A 166 8.22 -0.62 5.21
N GLU A 167 9.18 -0.19 4.41
CA GLU A 167 10.00 1.00 4.67
C GLU A 167 9.71 2.09 3.65
N LEU A 168 8.75 2.94 3.96
CA LEU A 168 8.30 4.04 3.09
C LEU A 168 9.01 5.38 3.35
N SER A 169 9.73 5.48 4.45
CA SER A 169 10.42 6.70 4.86
C SER A 169 11.90 6.47 5.13
N THR A 170 12.41 7.02 6.21
CA THR A 170 13.85 7.01 6.53
C THR A 170 14.37 5.79 7.28
N GLY A 171 13.49 4.81 7.56
CA GLY A 171 13.74 3.76 8.56
C GLY A 171 14.38 2.45 8.09
N ALA A 172 14.90 2.34 6.85
CA ALA A 172 15.41 1.07 6.29
C ALA A 172 16.39 0.32 7.22
N TRP A 173 17.18 1.02 8.03
CA TRP A 173 18.06 0.45 9.04
C TRP A 173 17.32 -0.34 10.12
N SER A 174 16.23 0.23 10.63
CA SER A 174 15.47 -0.40 11.71
C SER A 174 14.76 -1.67 11.24
N GLY A 175 14.22 -1.65 10.02
CA GLY A 175 13.57 -2.80 9.39
C GLY A 175 14.54 -3.95 9.15
N VAL A 176 15.67 -3.68 8.52
CA VAL A 176 16.72 -4.70 8.32
C VAL A 176 17.21 -5.25 9.64
N GLY A 177 17.42 -4.39 10.65
CA GLY A 177 17.80 -4.83 12.00
C GLY A 177 16.78 -5.76 12.65
N ARG A 178 15.47 -5.51 12.44
CA ARG A 178 14.44 -6.43 12.93
C ARG A 178 14.44 -7.76 12.17
N LEU A 179 14.54 -7.74 10.84
CA LEU A 179 14.63 -8.95 10.02
C LEU A 179 15.85 -9.81 10.37
N ALA A 180 16.96 -9.18 10.77
CA ALA A 180 18.18 -9.89 11.13
C ALA A 180 18.00 -10.84 12.33
N THR A 181 16.93 -10.66 13.16
CA THR A 181 16.62 -11.64 14.24
C THR A 181 16.29 -13.03 13.69
N LEU A 182 16.00 -13.15 12.39
CA LEU A 182 15.68 -14.41 11.71
C LEU A 182 16.85 -14.94 10.87
N ILE A 183 18.05 -14.39 11.01
CA ILE A 183 19.19 -14.73 10.14
C ILE A 183 19.60 -16.21 10.26
N ASP A 184 19.43 -16.79 11.43
CA ASP A 184 19.75 -18.21 11.70
C ASP A 184 18.73 -19.20 11.11
N TYR A 185 17.61 -18.69 10.59
CA TYR A 185 16.62 -19.49 9.87
C TYR A 185 16.93 -19.47 8.37
N ASN A 186 17.76 -20.40 7.90
CA ASN A 186 18.28 -20.42 6.53
C ASN A 186 17.21 -20.44 5.42
N ASN A 187 16.04 -20.99 5.70
CA ASN A 187 14.95 -21.13 4.71
C ASN A 187 13.93 -19.99 4.76
N VAL A 188 14.11 -18.99 5.62
CA VAL A 188 13.18 -17.84 5.73
C VAL A 188 13.53 -16.80 4.68
N GLY A 189 12.53 -16.38 3.91
CA GLY A 189 12.64 -15.22 3.03
C GLY A 189 12.59 -13.92 3.84
N LEU A 190 13.61 -13.08 3.72
CA LEU A 190 13.70 -11.79 4.40
C LEU A 190 13.52 -10.67 3.38
N TYR A 191 12.43 -9.90 3.48
CA TYR A 191 12.06 -8.92 2.46
C TYR A 191 11.94 -7.52 3.02
N VAL A 192 12.57 -6.56 2.33
CA VAL A 192 12.42 -5.13 2.57
C VAL A 192 11.63 -4.52 1.41
N ILE A 193 10.47 -3.95 1.73
CA ILE A 193 9.57 -3.35 0.75
C ILE A 193 9.74 -1.84 0.79
N SER A 194 10.26 -1.25 -0.28
CA SER A 194 10.45 0.20 -0.38
C SER A 194 10.49 0.67 -1.83
N ASN A 195 10.27 1.97 -2.04
CA ASN A 195 10.45 2.62 -3.34
C ASN A 195 11.88 3.13 -3.55
N ASP A 196 12.69 3.21 -2.48
CA ASP A 196 14.06 3.73 -2.53
C ASP A 196 15.08 2.59 -2.55
N ARG A 197 15.30 2.04 -3.76
CA ARG A 197 16.28 1.00 -3.99
C ARG A 197 17.71 1.43 -3.64
N LYS A 198 18.06 2.71 -3.89
CA LYS A 198 19.40 3.24 -3.59
C LYS A 198 19.67 3.18 -2.09
N LYS A 199 18.73 3.61 -1.29
CA LYS A 199 18.83 3.59 0.15
C LYS A 199 18.90 2.16 0.71
N TYR A 200 18.15 1.23 0.12
CA TYR A 200 18.25 -0.19 0.47
C TYR A 200 19.70 -0.68 0.31
N TYR A 201 20.35 -0.43 -0.81
CA TYR A 201 21.74 -0.86 -1.02
C TYR A 201 22.71 -0.20 -0.06
N GLN A 202 22.55 1.08 0.27
CA GLN A 202 23.38 1.75 1.28
C GLN A 202 23.29 1.09 2.65
N VAL A 203 22.10 0.60 3.02
CA VAL A 203 21.92 -0.17 4.26
C VAL A 203 22.59 -1.55 4.15
N MET A 204 22.45 -2.23 3.00
CA MET A 204 23.05 -3.54 2.77
C MET A 204 24.58 -3.52 2.83
N ASP A 205 25.22 -2.42 2.44
CA ASP A 205 26.69 -2.26 2.57
C ASP A 205 27.16 -2.43 4.02
N SER A 206 26.32 -2.10 4.99
CA SER A 206 26.63 -2.27 6.43
C SER A 206 26.27 -3.66 6.96
N PHE A 207 25.55 -4.45 6.17
CA PHE A 207 25.22 -5.85 6.46
C PHE A 207 25.91 -6.80 5.46
N ALA A 208 27.12 -6.44 4.98
CA ALA A 208 27.78 -7.09 3.86
C ALA A 208 27.83 -8.62 3.97
N ASP A 209 28.10 -9.17 5.16
CA ASP A 209 28.20 -10.61 5.41
C ASP A 209 26.87 -11.36 5.21
N TYR A 210 25.75 -10.65 5.31
CA TYR A 210 24.40 -11.22 5.26
C TYR A 210 23.54 -10.58 4.17
N ALA A 211 24.09 -9.67 3.36
CA ALA A 211 23.34 -8.91 2.36
C ALA A 211 22.55 -9.81 1.37
N ASN A 212 23.09 -10.97 1.03
CA ASN A 212 22.49 -11.95 0.15
C ASN A 212 21.23 -12.63 0.75
N ARG A 213 21.00 -12.51 2.05
CA ARG A 213 19.82 -13.05 2.73
C ARG A 213 18.62 -12.13 2.61
N PHE A 214 18.82 -10.83 2.40
CA PHE A 214 17.76 -9.85 2.26
C PHE A 214 17.41 -9.62 0.79
N LYS A 215 16.13 -9.42 0.54
CA LYS A 215 15.61 -9.14 -0.80
C LYS A 215 14.82 -7.85 -0.80
N HIS A 216 15.08 -6.99 -1.77
CA HIS A 216 14.32 -5.77 -1.97
C HIS A 216 13.13 -6.01 -2.90
N ILE A 217 11.96 -5.50 -2.51
CA ILE A 217 10.75 -5.48 -3.33
C ILE A 217 10.26 -4.05 -3.46
N ASN A 218 9.98 -3.60 -4.70
CA ASN A 218 9.30 -2.34 -4.92
C ASN A 218 7.84 -2.44 -4.47
N THR A 219 7.29 -1.36 -3.89
CA THR A 219 5.91 -1.32 -3.39
C THR A 219 4.87 -1.66 -4.45
N ASP A 220 5.09 -1.25 -5.71
CA ASP A 220 4.15 -1.50 -6.80
C ASP A 220 4.00 -3.00 -7.09
N LEU A 221 5.11 -3.77 -7.01
CA LEU A 221 5.09 -5.22 -7.21
C LEU A 221 4.20 -5.96 -6.19
N ILE A 222 4.02 -5.41 -4.98
CA ILE A 222 3.08 -5.99 -4.01
C ILE A 222 1.64 -5.79 -4.48
N GLY A 223 1.33 -4.67 -5.13
CA GLY A 223 0.03 -4.42 -5.75
C GLY A 223 -0.26 -5.40 -6.89
N ASP A 224 0.71 -5.60 -7.77
CA ASP A 224 0.60 -6.51 -8.91
C ASP A 224 0.43 -7.96 -8.44
N LEU A 225 1.26 -8.38 -7.47
CA LEU A 225 1.17 -9.72 -6.86
C LEU A 225 -0.19 -9.95 -6.21
N TYR A 226 -0.69 -8.96 -5.44
CA TYR A 226 -1.99 -9.04 -4.79
C TYR A 226 -3.12 -9.22 -5.81
N SER A 227 -3.09 -8.46 -6.89
CA SER A 227 -4.09 -8.57 -7.98
C SER A 227 -4.04 -9.94 -8.66
N ALA A 228 -2.84 -10.48 -8.90
CA ALA A 228 -2.66 -11.79 -9.49
C ALA A 228 -3.16 -12.93 -8.57
N GLU A 229 -2.91 -12.83 -7.25
CA GLU A 229 -3.40 -13.82 -6.27
C GLU A 229 -4.94 -13.81 -6.18
N LEU A 230 -5.57 -12.64 -6.23
CA LEU A 230 -7.03 -12.56 -6.27
C LEU A 230 -7.62 -13.25 -7.50
N GLN A 231 -7.02 -13.02 -8.69
CA GLN A 231 -7.44 -13.67 -9.92
C GLN A 231 -7.23 -15.20 -9.86
N LEU A 232 -6.10 -15.64 -9.31
CA LEU A 232 -5.81 -17.06 -9.14
C LEU A 232 -6.81 -17.74 -8.21
N ASN A 233 -7.16 -17.10 -7.09
CA ASN A 233 -8.14 -17.61 -6.14
C ASN A 233 -9.54 -17.69 -6.76
N GLU A 234 -9.92 -16.70 -7.57
CA GLU A 234 -11.18 -16.73 -8.30
C GLU A 234 -11.23 -17.92 -9.29
N LEU A 235 -10.12 -18.16 -10.00
CA LEU A 235 -10.00 -19.31 -10.91
C LEU A 235 -10.08 -20.65 -10.15
N ARG A 236 -9.35 -20.78 -9.03
CA ARG A 236 -9.40 -21.97 -8.17
C ARG A 236 -10.83 -22.25 -7.69
N TYR A 237 -11.52 -21.22 -7.21
CA TYR A 237 -12.91 -21.35 -6.78
C TYR A 237 -13.83 -21.83 -7.93
N LYS A 238 -13.66 -21.28 -9.16
CA LYS A 238 -14.47 -21.65 -10.32
C LYS A 238 -14.29 -23.11 -10.74
N ILE A 239 -13.11 -23.72 -10.50
CA ILE A 239 -12.80 -25.11 -10.87
C ILE A 239 -12.85 -26.07 -9.68
N GLY A 240 -13.24 -25.58 -8.49
CA GLY A 240 -13.42 -26.41 -7.29
C GLY A 240 -12.11 -26.82 -6.58
N LEU A 241 -11.04 -26.01 -6.70
CA LEU A 241 -9.76 -26.20 -6.01
C LEU A 241 -9.62 -25.24 -4.81
#